data_4e49bca06ae719071853418388b8557b
#
_entry.id   4e49bca06ae719071853418388b8557b
#
_cell.length_a   1.000
_cell.length_b   1.000
_cell.length_c   1.000
_cell.angle_alpha   90.00
_cell.angle_beta   90.00
_cell.angle_gamma   90.00
#
_symmetry.space_group_name_H-M   'P 1'
#
loop_
_entity.id
_entity.type
_entity.pdbx_description
1 polymer ?
#
loop_
_entity_poly.entity_id
_entity_poly.type
_entity_poly.pdbx_seq_one_letter_code
_entity_poly.pdbx_strand_id
1 'polypeptide(L)'
;MKTPICLLTLTVAMGPLFAAPLTQAERDRAIAELTASRQQFLDSVAGLSAAQWSFKPDEKTWSVAECAEHIALSEDLIFGSVTRIAQGPAMPDKKSAVTDDFILQAVVDRSHKFQAPEALRPKQTFATPQEAVDHFKQSRETTIAYVRDTQDDLRGHFFDHPVLKTMDGYQWILLLSAHSQRHTAQLNEVKANPNFPKE
;
A
#
# COMPACT_ATOMS: atom_id res chain seq x y z
N MET A 1 -39.77 56.55 26.99
CA MET A 1 -38.60 55.76 27.38
C MET A 1 -38.38 54.70 26.32
N LYS A 2 -37.33 54.78 25.53
CA LYS A 2 -36.99 53.82 24.45
C LYS A 2 -35.83 53.00 24.94
N THR A 3 -36.06 51.71 25.18
CA THR A 3 -35.02 50.75 25.63
C THR A 3 -34.15 50.37 24.41
N PRO A 4 -32.82 50.41 24.45
CA PRO A 4 -31.98 49.94 23.34
C PRO A 4 -31.92 48.41 23.35
N ILE A 5 -32.21 47.80 22.21
CA ILE A 5 -31.99 46.37 21.94
C ILE A 5 -30.50 46.21 21.66
N CYS A 6 -29.79 45.58 22.54
CA CYS A 6 -28.38 45.22 22.36
C CYS A 6 -28.31 43.94 21.52
N LEU A 7 -27.91 44.07 20.24
CA LEU A 7 -27.71 42.97 19.33
C LEU A 7 -26.37 42.30 19.66
N LEU A 8 -26.44 41.11 20.31
CA LEU A 8 -25.24 40.32 20.64
C LEU A 8 -24.82 39.57 19.35
N THR A 9 -23.79 40.09 18.66
CA THR A 9 -23.18 39.39 17.52
C THR A 9 -22.33 38.23 18.02
N LEU A 10 -22.80 37.00 17.84
CA LEU A 10 -22.06 35.78 18.11
C LEU A 10 -21.01 35.59 17.01
N THR A 11 -19.78 35.99 17.24
CA THR A 11 -18.63 35.67 16.39
C THR A 11 -18.23 34.22 16.64
N VAL A 12 -18.62 33.32 15.73
CA VAL A 12 -18.07 31.96 15.68
C VAL A 12 -16.63 32.09 15.22
N ALA A 13 -15.69 31.97 16.14
CA ALA A 13 -14.28 31.82 15.81
C ALA A 13 -14.11 30.45 15.12
N MET A 14 -13.96 30.42 13.81
CA MET A 14 -13.40 29.25 13.11
C MET A 14 -11.96 29.13 13.56
N GLY A 15 -11.71 28.21 14.49
CA GLY A 15 -10.36 27.80 14.85
C GLY A 15 -9.68 27.20 13.61
N PRO A 16 -8.33 27.22 13.54
CA PRO A 16 -7.63 26.59 12.44
C PRO A 16 -8.08 25.12 12.37
N LEU A 17 -8.47 24.66 11.16
CA LEU A 17 -8.63 23.22 10.90
C LEU A 17 -7.24 22.59 11.09
N PHE A 18 -6.99 22.08 12.28
CA PHE A 18 -5.81 21.25 12.50
C PHE A 18 -5.98 19.97 11.68
N ALA A 19 -4.93 19.61 10.93
CA ALA A 19 -4.76 18.29 10.37
C ALA A 19 -5.16 17.24 11.42
N ALA A 20 -6.03 16.32 11.06
CA ALA A 20 -6.46 15.26 11.96
C ALA A 20 -5.57 14.03 11.75
N PRO A 21 -4.65 13.71 12.68
CA PRO A 21 -3.86 12.49 12.58
C PRO A 21 -4.79 11.26 12.57
N LEU A 22 -4.27 10.15 12.05
CA LEU A 22 -4.99 8.87 12.07
C LEU A 22 -5.47 8.55 13.49
N THR A 23 -6.70 8.05 13.60
CA THR A 23 -7.21 7.48 14.85
C THR A 23 -6.40 6.24 15.24
N GLN A 24 -6.44 5.88 16.53
CA GLN A 24 -5.75 4.67 16.99
C GLN A 24 -6.27 3.42 16.27
N ALA A 25 -7.58 3.33 16.03
CA ALA A 25 -8.18 2.20 15.30
C ALA A 25 -7.67 2.09 13.84
N GLU A 26 -7.48 3.21 13.15
CA GLU A 26 -6.90 3.23 11.80
C GLU A 26 -5.44 2.80 11.82
N ARG A 27 -4.65 3.28 12.79
CA ARG A 27 -3.25 2.84 12.95
C ARG A 27 -3.17 1.34 13.21
N ASP A 28 -3.94 0.84 14.17
CA ASP A 28 -3.93 -0.58 14.53
C ASP A 28 -4.32 -1.45 13.35
N ARG A 29 -5.35 -1.04 12.60
CA ARG A 29 -5.80 -1.74 11.39
C ARG A 29 -4.70 -1.76 10.33
N ALA A 30 -4.12 -0.61 9.98
CA ALA A 30 -3.09 -0.55 8.95
C ALA A 30 -1.84 -1.35 9.34
N ILE A 31 -1.40 -1.28 10.61
CA ILE A 31 -0.26 -2.06 11.11
C ILE A 31 -0.56 -3.56 11.05
N ALA A 32 -1.77 -3.98 11.42
CA ALA A 32 -2.18 -5.37 11.34
C ALA A 32 -2.15 -5.89 9.89
N GLU A 33 -2.72 -5.15 8.94
CA GLU A 33 -2.74 -5.48 7.52
C GLU A 33 -1.31 -5.56 6.93
N LEU A 34 -0.48 -4.57 7.23
CA LEU A 34 0.91 -4.51 6.77
C LEU A 34 1.74 -5.66 7.35
N THR A 35 1.52 -6.01 8.63
CA THR A 35 2.23 -7.12 9.30
C THR A 35 1.79 -8.46 8.76
N ALA A 36 0.48 -8.66 8.56
CA ALA A 36 -0.06 -9.90 8.02
C ALA A 36 0.43 -10.15 6.58
N SER A 37 0.36 -9.14 5.70
CA SER A 37 0.83 -9.28 4.32
C SER A 37 2.34 -9.49 4.22
N ARG A 38 3.13 -8.87 5.13
CA ARG A 38 4.57 -9.14 5.26
C ARG A 38 4.82 -10.60 5.57
N GLN A 39 4.14 -11.13 6.59
CA GLN A 39 4.35 -12.52 7.01
C GLN A 39 3.95 -13.50 5.90
N GLN A 40 2.81 -13.28 5.25
CA GLN A 40 2.37 -14.11 4.12
C GLN A 40 3.41 -14.19 2.99
N PHE A 41 4.00 -13.04 2.63
CA PHE A 41 5.04 -13.02 1.61
C PHE A 41 6.29 -13.78 2.06
N LEU A 42 6.79 -13.51 3.27
CA LEU A 42 7.99 -14.18 3.80
C LEU A 42 7.81 -15.68 3.92
N ASP A 43 6.67 -16.14 4.40
CA ASP A 43 6.35 -17.58 4.48
C ASP A 43 6.29 -18.23 3.10
N SER A 44 5.77 -17.49 2.11
CA SER A 44 5.64 -17.99 0.74
C SER A 44 6.98 -18.19 0.03
N VAL A 45 8.03 -17.47 0.43
CA VAL A 45 9.36 -17.53 -0.20
C VAL A 45 10.43 -18.22 0.66
N ALA A 46 10.07 -18.63 1.85
CA ALA A 46 11.01 -19.28 2.77
C ALA A 46 11.54 -20.60 2.21
N GLY A 47 12.87 -20.80 2.28
CA GLY A 47 13.52 -22.07 1.96
C GLY A 47 13.49 -22.48 0.49
N LEU A 48 13.18 -21.57 -0.42
CA LEU A 48 13.15 -21.87 -1.85
C LEU A 48 14.56 -22.06 -2.41
N SER A 49 14.77 -23.11 -3.22
CA SER A 49 16.00 -23.34 -3.96
C SER A 49 16.15 -22.37 -5.13
N ALA A 50 17.36 -22.27 -5.69
CA ALA A 50 17.62 -21.41 -6.86
C ALA A 50 16.74 -21.80 -8.06
N ALA A 51 16.50 -23.09 -8.26
CA ALA A 51 15.61 -23.57 -9.32
C ALA A 51 14.16 -23.13 -9.10
N GLN A 52 13.68 -23.16 -7.84
CA GLN A 52 12.33 -22.71 -7.48
C GLN A 52 12.16 -21.19 -7.65
N TRP A 53 13.17 -20.42 -7.29
CA TRP A 53 13.17 -18.96 -7.48
C TRP A 53 13.06 -18.57 -8.95
N SER A 54 13.80 -19.26 -9.84
CA SER A 54 13.89 -18.93 -11.25
C SER A 54 12.81 -19.59 -12.11
N PHE A 55 12.01 -20.52 -11.56
CA PHE A 55 11.01 -21.25 -12.33
C PHE A 55 9.96 -20.32 -12.93
N LYS A 56 9.70 -20.51 -14.23
CA LYS A 56 8.64 -19.84 -15.00
C LYS A 56 7.74 -20.90 -15.61
N PRO A 57 6.42 -20.85 -15.38
CA PRO A 57 5.47 -21.74 -16.05
C PRO A 57 5.49 -21.60 -17.58
N ASP A 58 5.70 -20.39 -18.06
CA ASP A 58 5.83 -20.00 -19.47
C ASP A 58 6.58 -18.65 -19.59
N GLU A 59 6.89 -18.23 -20.81
CA GLU A 59 7.64 -17.00 -21.09
C GLU A 59 6.94 -15.70 -20.64
N LYS A 60 5.59 -15.72 -20.51
CA LYS A 60 4.76 -14.56 -20.19
C LYS A 60 4.45 -14.46 -18.68
N THR A 61 4.67 -15.55 -17.96
CA THR A 61 4.41 -15.61 -16.52
C THR A 61 5.67 -15.29 -15.74
N TRP A 62 5.55 -14.42 -14.76
CA TRP A 62 6.67 -14.09 -13.88
C TRP A 62 7.07 -15.28 -13.02
N SER A 63 8.37 -15.42 -12.80
CA SER A 63 8.92 -16.35 -11.82
C SER A 63 8.63 -15.87 -10.39
N VAL A 64 8.93 -16.72 -9.39
CA VAL A 64 8.87 -16.32 -7.98
C VAL A 64 9.79 -15.13 -7.69
N ALA A 65 11.03 -15.13 -8.25
CA ALA A 65 11.99 -14.05 -8.11
C ALA A 65 11.47 -12.74 -8.72
N GLU A 66 10.88 -12.79 -9.91
CA GLU A 66 10.30 -11.62 -10.58
C GLU A 66 9.11 -11.05 -9.78
N CYS A 67 8.27 -11.90 -9.17
CA CYS A 67 7.20 -11.43 -8.29
C CYS A 67 7.76 -10.77 -7.03
N ALA A 68 8.80 -11.33 -6.42
CA ALA A 68 9.44 -10.77 -5.23
C ALA A 68 10.10 -9.41 -5.52
N GLU A 69 10.80 -9.29 -6.65
CA GLU A 69 11.36 -8.00 -7.10
C GLU A 69 10.26 -6.94 -7.28
N HIS A 70 9.15 -7.31 -7.95
CA HIS A 70 8.02 -6.41 -8.14
C HIS A 70 7.40 -5.96 -6.80
N ILE A 71 7.22 -6.87 -5.84
CA ILE A 71 6.73 -6.53 -4.50
C ILE A 71 7.67 -5.53 -3.83
N ALA A 72 8.98 -5.78 -3.84
CA ALA A 72 9.97 -4.91 -3.22
C ALA A 72 10.01 -3.49 -3.83
N LEU A 73 10.00 -3.39 -5.15
CA LEU A 73 9.96 -2.10 -5.85
C LEU A 73 8.65 -1.34 -5.62
N SER A 74 7.55 -2.07 -5.45
CA SER A 74 6.24 -1.47 -5.20
C SER A 74 6.12 -0.89 -3.80
N GLU A 75 6.80 -1.45 -2.80
CA GLU A 75 6.86 -0.85 -1.46
C GLU A 75 7.39 0.59 -1.53
N ASP A 76 8.51 0.78 -2.18
CA ASP A 76 9.15 2.11 -2.27
C ASP A 76 8.28 3.09 -3.05
N LEU A 77 7.73 2.67 -4.20
CA LEU A 77 6.93 3.55 -5.05
C LEU A 77 5.64 4.00 -4.36
N ILE A 78 4.93 3.05 -3.75
CA ILE A 78 3.64 3.33 -3.11
C ILE A 78 3.86 4.14 -1.82
N PHE A 79 4.84 3.77 -0.99
CA PHE A 79 5.17 4.54 0.21
C PHE A 79 5.70 5.95 -0.12
N GLY A 80 6.52 6.09 -1.16
CA GLY A 80 6.93 7.40 -1.69
C GLY A 80 5.74 8.25 -2.17
N SER A 81 4.67 7.61 -2.65
CA SER A 81 3.42 8.32 -2.96
C SER A 81 2.70 8.79 -1.70
N VAL A 82 2.62 7.96 -0.65
CA VAL A 82 2.04 8.33 0.65
C VAL A 82 2.71 9.59 1.23
N THR A 83 4.03 9.59 1.32
CA THR A 83 4.78 10.72 1.89
C THR A 83 4.62 11.99 1.04
N ARG A 84 4.55 11.86 -0.29
CA ARG A 84 4.28 12.99 -1.19
C ARG A 84 2.87 13.54 -1.03
N ILE A 85 1.87 12.66 -0.88
CA ILE A 85 0.47 13.01 -0.64
C ILE A 85 0.37 13.81 0.66
N ALA A 86 0.96 13.32 1.75
CA ALA A 86 0.96 13.96 3.06
C ALA A 86 1.57 15.37 3.05
N GLN A 87 2.55 15.62 2.18
CA GLN A 87 3.19 16.93 2.00
C GLN A 87 2.44 17.86 1.03
N GLY A 88 1.43 17.36 0.34
CA GLY A 88 0.62 18.12 -0.60
C GLY A 88 -0.37 19.06 0.11
N PRO A 89 -1.19 19.80 -0.66
CA PRO A 89 -2.25 20.62 -0.08
C PRO A 89 -3.36 19.73 0.49
N ALA A 90 -3.90 20.13 1.65
CA ALA A 90 -5.12 19.52 2.18
C ALA A 90 -6.32 19.82 1.27
N MET A 91 -7.21 18.86 1.12
CA MET A 91 -8.39 18.92 0.25
C MET A 91 -9.66 18.56 1.05
N PRO A 92 -10.11 19.43 1.97
CA PRO A 92 -11.15 19.10 2.96
C PRO A 92 -12.50 18.71 2.33
N ASP A 93 -12.81 19.19 1.12
CA ASP A 93 -14.05 18.89 0.41
C ASP A 93 -13.95 17.65 -0.49
N LYS A 94 -12.73 17.08 -0.66
CA LYS A 94 -12.53 15.91 -1.51
C LYS A 94 -12.90 14.64 -0.76
N LYS A 95 -13.39 13.65 -1.49
CA LYS A 95 -13.74 12.33 -0.96
C LYS A 95 -13.09 11.25 -1.79
N SER A 96 -12.74 10.16 -1.13
CA SER A 96 -12.29 8.96 -1.80
C SER A 96 -13.37 8.37 -2.70
N ALA A 97 -12.94 7.87 -3.87
CA ALA A 97 -13.83 7.23 -4.82
C ALA A 97 -14.27 5.83 -4.37
N VAL A 98 -13.52 5.21 -3.47
CA VAL A 98 -13.72 3.84 -2.97
C VAL A 98 -13.59 3.79 -1.45
N THR A 99 -14.11 2.72 -0.83
CA THR A 99 -13.96 2.49 0.61
C THR A 99 -12.66 1.74 0.93
N ASP A 100 -12.22 1.82 2.17
CA ASP A 100 -11.06 1.08 2.67
C ASP A 100 -11.20 -0.44 2.45
N ASP A 101 -12.39 -0.98 2.78
CA ASP A 101 -12.68 -2.42 2.60
C ASP A 101 -12.69 -2.83 1.13
N PHE A 102 -13.16 -1.95 0.25
CA PHE A 102 -13.12 -2.22 -1.19
C PHE A 102 -11.67 -2.37 -1.67
N ILE A 103 -10.74 -1.54 -1.22
CA ILE A 103 -9.32 -1.62 -1.61
C ILE A 103 -8.74 -2.98 -1.19
N LEU A 104 -8.95 -3.36 0.09
CA LEU A 104 -8.43 -4.61 0.64
C LEU A 104 -8.99 -5.86 -0.06
N GLN A 105 -10.22 -5.80 -0.57
CA GLN A 105 -10.87 -6.91 -1.27
C GLN A 105 -10.57 -6.90 -2.78
N ALA A 106 -10.76 -5.77 -3.45
CA ALA A 106 -10.68 -5.69 -4.90
C ALA A 106 -9.24 -5.80 -5.43
N VAL A 107 -8.25 -5.30 -4.68
CA VAL A 107 -6.85 -5.38 -5.10
C VAL A 107 -6.34 -6.82 -5.04
N VAL A 108 -6.74 -7.59 -4.05
CA VAL A 108 -6.34 -9.00 -3.89
C VAL A 108 -6.98 -9.90 -4.95
N ASP A 109 -8.15 -9.52 -5.48
CA ASP A 109 -8.82 -10.28 -6.53
C ASP A 109 -7.98 -10.34 -7.82
N ARG A 110 -7.55 -11.55 -8.19
CA ARG A 110 -6.73 -11.85 -9.35
C ARG A 110 -7.51 -12.31 -10.59
N SER A 111 -8.82 -12.24 -10.56
CA SER A 111 -9.68 -12.56 -11.72
C SER A 111 -9.39 -11.64 -12.92
N HIS A 112 -8.97 -10.39 -12.64
CA HIS A 112 -8.53 -9.43 -13.65
C HIS A 112 -7.01 -9.22 -13.56
N LYS A 113 -6.32 -9.32 -14.70
CA LYS A 113 -4.87 -9.09 -14.82
C LYS A 113 -4.62 -7.66 -15.29
N PHE A 114 -3.68 -6.99 -14.64
CA PHE A 114 -3.22 -5.65 -15.00
C PHE A 114 -1.75 -5.71 -15.44
N GLN A 115 -1.38 -4.85 -16.37
CA GLN A 115 0.01 -4.66 -16.76
C GLN A 115 0.71 -3.79 -15.71
N ALA A 116 1.83 -4.26 -15.20
CA ALA A 116 2.65 -3.45 -14.30
C ALA A 116 3.21 -2.22 -15.05
N PRO A 117 3.23 -1.03 -14.41
CA PRO A 117 3.98 0.11 -14.93
C PRO A 117 5.43 -0.28 -15.18
N GLU A 118 6.06 0.35 -16.18
CA GLU A 118 7.43 -0.01 -16.57
C GLU A 118 8.43 0.08 -15.40
N ALA A 119 8.28 1.10 -14.54
CA ALA A 119 9.13 1.28 -13.36
C ALA A 119 9.04 0.14 -12.34
N LEU A 120 7.98 -0.66 -12.38
CA LEU A 120 7.73 -1.79 -11.47
C LEU A 120 7.88 -3.15 -12.17
N ARG A 121 8.24 -3.17 -13.46
CA ARG A 121 8.51 -4.45 -14.14
C ARG A 121 9.83 -5.02 -13.65
N PRO A 122 9.87 -6.32 -13.36
CA PRO A 122 11.12 -7.00 -13.00
C PRO A 122 12.16 -6.84 -14.11
N LYS A 123 13.36 -6.45 -13.74
CA LYS A 123 14.50 -6.23 -14.64
C LYS A 123 15.84 -6.56 -14.01
N GLN A 124 15.81 -7.45 -12.99
CA GLN A 124 16.98 -7.85 -12.20
C GLN A 124 17.65 -6.65 -11.48
N THR A 125 16.81 -5.82 -10.84
CA THR A 125 17.27 -4.68 -10.04
C THR A 125 18.09 -5.13 -8.84
N PHE A 126 17.74 -6.28 -8.25
CA PHE A 126 18.47 -6.91 -7.15
C PHE A 126 19.36 -8.03 -7.70
N ALA A 127 20.59 -8.14 -7.19
CA ALA A 127 21.54 -9.16 -7.66
C ALA A 127 21.08 -10.59 -7.31
N THR A 128 20.31 -10.74 -6.22
CA THR A 128 19.75 -12.01 -5.79
C THR A 128 18.30 -11.84 -5.34
N PRO A 129 17.46 -12.90 -5.41
CA PRO A 129 16.11 -12.86 -4.83
C PRO A 129 16.11 -12.55 -3.33
N GLN A 130 17.14 -12.98 -2.59
CA GLN A 130 17.27 -12.69 -1.17
C GLN A 130 17.44 -11.19 -0.90
N GLU A 131 18.20 -10.48 -1.74
CA GLU A 131 18.31 -9.02 -1.64
C GLU A 131 16.96 -8.33 -1.84
N ALA A 132 16.13 -8.79 -2.76
CA ALA A 132 14.77 -8.27 -2.94
C ALA A 132 13.91 -8.49 -1.68
N VAL A 133 14.02 -9.67 -1.05
CA VAL A 133 13.31 -10.00 0.20
C VAL A 133 13.78 -9.11 1.36
N ASP A 134 15.09 -8.90 1.48
CA ASP A 134 15.65 -8.09 2.57
C ASP A 134 15.32 -6.59 2.37
N HIS A 135 15.34 -6.11 1.13
CA HIS A 135 14.86 -4.79 0.78
C HIS A 135 13.37 -4.60 1.15
N PHE A 136 12.52 -5.54 0.76
CA PHE A 136 11.10 -5.53 1.14
C PHE A 136 10.90 -5.47 2.66
N LYS A 137 11.64 -6.27 3.43
CA LYS A 137 11.55 -6.26 4.90
C LYS A 137 11.86 -4.88 5.47
N GLN A 138 12.94 -4.25 4.98
CA GLN A 138 13.36 -2.93 5.43
C GLN A 138 12.34 -1.84 5.07
N SER A 139 11.87 -1.82 3.84
CA SER A 139 10.88 -0.85 3.36
C SER A 139 9.55 -1.01 4.11
N ARG A 140 9.09 -2.25 4.33
CA ARG A 140 7.88 -2.54 5.08
C ARG A 140 7.98 -2.13 6.55
N GLU A 141 9.12 -2.34 7.19
CA GLU A 141 9.36 -1.87 8.57
C GLU A 141 9.32 -0.35 8.65
N THR A 142 9.90 0.34 7.67
CA THR A 142 9.83 1.80 7.56
C THR A 142 8.38 2.28 7.43
N THR A 143 7.57 1.62 6.61
CA THR A 143 6.15 1.95 6.44
C THR A 143 5.36 1.73 7.74
N ILE A 144 5.60 0.62 8.44
CA ILE A 144 4.94 0.32 9.73
C ILE A 144 5.32 1.36 10.78
N ALA A 145 6.61 1.71 10.87
CA ALA A 145 7.08 2.75 11.79
C ALA A 145 6.44 4.11 11.49
N TYR A 146 6.36 4.49 10.21
CA TYR A 146 5.69 5.71 9.79
C TYR A 146 4.22 5.72 10.21
N VAL A 147 3.47 4.66 9.94
CA VAL A 147 2.04 4.56 10.32
C VAL A 147 1.86 4.66 11.83
N ARG A 148 2.77 4.06 12.61
CA ARG A 148 2.71 4.11 14.06
C ARG A 148 2.93 5.53 14.61
N ASP A 149 3.86 6.27 14.03
CA ASP A 149 4.41 7.48 14.65
C ASP A 149 3.95 8.80 13.98
N THR A 150 3.46 8.75 12.71
CA THR A 150 3.11 9.95 11.96
C THR A 150 1.99 10.76 12.60
N GLN A 151 2.10 12.09 12.50
CA GLN A 151 1.04 13.05 12.84
C GLN A 151 0.43 13.67 11.57
N ASP A 152 0.80 13.18 10.40
CA ASP A 152 0.28 13.67 9.14
C ASP A 152 -1.23 13.37 8.99
N ASP A 153 -1.95 14.30 8.40
CA ASP A 153 -3.38 14.14 8.04
C ASP A 153 -3.49 13.33 6.76
N LEU A 154 -3.37 12.01 6.86
CA LEU A 154 -3.48 11.14 5.70
C LEU A 154 -4.90 11.07 5.11
N ARG A 155 -5.93 11.43 5.89
CA ARG A 155 -7.31 11.44 5.43
C ARG A 155 -7.72 12.73 4.71
N GLY A 156 -7.01 13.83 4.99
CA GLY A 156 -7.26 15.13 4.36
C GLY A 156 -6.51 15.35 3.04
N HIS A 157 -5.66 14.44 2.62
CA HIS A 157 -4.81 14.54 1.43
C HIS A 157 -5.08 13.43 0.44
N PHE A 158 -5.22 13.75 -0.86
CA PHE A 158 -5.70 12.83 -1.87
C PHE A 158 -4.77 12.77 -3.09
N PHE A 159 -4.73 11.60 -3.72
CA PHE A 159 -4.08 11.39 -5.00
C PHE A 159 -4.84 10.36 -5.83
N ASP A 160 -4.84 10.53 -7.16
CA ASP A 160 -5.57 9.66 -8.05
C ASP A 160 -4.75 8.41 -8.42
N HIS A 161 -5.29 7.23 -8.15
CA HIS A 161 -4.76 5.96 -8.61
C HIS A 161 -5.35 5.62 -10.00
N PRO A 162 -4.56 5.10 -10.97
CA PRO A 162 -5.04 4.84 -12.33
C PRO A 162 -6.30 3.96 -12.40
N VAL A 163 -6.43 2.99 -11.50
CA VAL A 163 -7.55 2.03 -11.47
C VAL A 163 -8.57 2.41 -10.39
N LEU A 164 -8.11 2.65 -9.15
CA LEU A 164 -8.97 2.89 -7.99
C LEU A 164 -9.46 4.34 -7.88
N LYS A 165 -9.02 5.23 -8.80
CA LYS A 165 -9.38 6.65 -8.84
C LYS A 165 -8.88 7.40 -7.60
N THR A 166 -9.63 8.38 -7.12
CA THR A 166 -9.25 9.22 -5.99
C THR A 166 -9.19 8.41 -4.69
N MET A 167 -8.04 8.42 -4.04
CA MET A 167 -7.79 7.78 -2.75
C MET A 167 -7.09 8.76 -1.81
N ASP A 168 -7.39 8.67 -0.52
CA ASP A 168 -6.65 9.40 0.51
C ASP A 168 -5.33 8.70 0.89
N GLY A 169 -4.45 9.39 1.64
CA GLY A 169 -3.13 8.86 2.00
C GLY A 169 -3.20 7.59 2.85
N TYR A 170 -4.21 7.44 3.71
CA TYR A 170 -4.43 6.22 4.47
C TYR A 170 -4.80 5.03 3.57
N GLN A 171 -5.63 5.27 2.57
CA GLN A 171 -5.99 4.26 1.57
C GLN A 171 -4.80 3.80 0.73
N TRP A 172 -3.84 4.68 0.47
CA TRP A 172 -2.57 4.30 -0.14
C TRP A 172 -1.72 3.41 0.77
N ILE A 173 -1.80 3.56 2.11
CA ILE A 173 -1.20 2.60 3.05
C ILE A 173 -1.88 1.23 2.97
N LEU A 174 -3.21 1.18 2.93
CA LEU A 174 -3.93 -0.09 2.77
C LEU A 174 -3.62 -0.76 1.42
N LEU A 175 -3.44 0.04 0.37
CA LEU A 175 -3.02 -0.46 -0.93
C LEU A 175 -1.68 -1.20 -0.87
N LEU A 176 -0.70 -0.74 -0.08
CA LEU A 176 0.58 -1.45 0.13
C LEU A 176 0.36 -2.89 0.59
N SER A 177 -0.48 -3.07 1.62
CA SER A 177 -0.80 -4.41 2.12
C SER A 177 -1.48 -5.27 1.06
N ALA A 178 -2.57 -4.76 0.46
CA ALA A 178 -3.36 -5.49 -0.53
C ALA A 178 -2.54 -5.82 -1.80
N HIS A 179 -1.65 -4.93 -2.23
CA HIS A 179 -0.77 -5.15 -3.38
C HIS A 179 0.23 -6.29 -3.11
N SER A 180 0.86 -6.30 -1.94
CA SER A 180 1.75 -7.39 -1.55
C SER A 180 1.01 -8.73 -1.47
N GLN A 181 -0.21 -8.75 -0.91
CA GLN A 181 -1.06 -9.95 -0.88
C GLN A 181 -1.40 -10.45 -2.30
N ARG A 182 -1.77 -9.53 -3.21
CA ARG A 182 -2.05 -9.86 -4.61
C ARG A 182 -0.89 -10.58 -5.28
N HIS A 183 0.33 -10.06 -5.12
CA HIS A 183 1.51 -10.61 -5.78
C HIS A 183 2.09 -11.81 -5.02
N THR A 184 1.84 -11.94 -3.73
CA THR A 184 2.05 -13.19 -2.98
C THR A 184 1.13 -14.31 -3.49
N ALA A 185 -0.12 -14.02 -3.76
CA ALA A 185 -1.03 -14.97 -4.40
C ALA A 185 -0.52 -15.36 -5.81
N GLN A 186 0.02 -14.39 -6.57
CA GLN A 186 0.60 -14.67 -7.90
C GLN A 186 1.79 -15.64 -7.84
N LEU A 187 2.74 -15.40 -6.95
CA LEU A 187 3.86 -16.33 -6.82
C LEU A 187 3.44 -17.72 -6.32
N ASN A 188 2.39 -17.80 -5.50
CA ASN A 188 1.83 -19.07 -5.07
C ASN A 188 1.12 -19.82 -6.21
N GLU A 189 0.52 -19.10 -7.18
CA GLU A 189 0.03 -19.71 -8.42
C GLU A 189 1.19 -20.36 -9.22
N VAL A 190 2.36 -19.69 -9.27
CA VAL A 190 3.57 -20.25 -9.90
C VAL A 190 4.03 -21.51 -9.18
N LYS A 191 4.06 -21.49 -7.84
CA LYS A 191 4.46 -22.62 -7.01
C LYS A 191 3.49 -23.82 -7.12
N ALA A 192 2.23 -23.55 -7.41
CA ALA A 192 1.20 -24.58 -7.62
C ALA A 192 1.27 -25.25 -8.99
N ASN A 193 2.15 -24.81 -9.90
CA ASN A 193 2.32 -25.43 -11.21
C ASN A 193 2.81 -26.87 -11.08
N PRO A 194 2.25 -27.85 -11.80
CA PRO A 194 2.69 -29.25 -11.73
C PRO A 194 4.17 -29.48 -12.05
N ASN A 195 4.79 -28.58 -12.82
CA ASN A 195 6.21 -28.64 -13.20
C ASN A 195 7.11 -27.81 -12.26
N PHE A 196 6.57 -27.25 -11.16
CA PHE A 196 7.39 -26.52 -10.20
C PHE A 196 8.44 -27.45 -9.58
N PRO A 197 9.73 -27.04 -9.52
CA PRO A 197 10.80 -27.88 -8.98
C PRO A 197 10.48 -28.33 -7.54
N LYS A 198 10.74 -29.58 -7.23
CA LYS A 198 10.49 -30.13 -5.88
C LYS A 198 11.60 -29.76 -4.89
N GLU A 199 12.81 -29.49 -5.38
CA GLU A 199 13.99 -29.05 -4.61
C GLU A 199 14.86 -28.13 -5.48
#